data_d43b43e8d367af8c8973197312ca6b79
#
_entry.id   d43b43e8d367af8c8973197312ca6b79
#
_cell.length_a   1.000
_cell.length_b   1.000
_cell.length_c   1.000
_cell.angle_alpha   90.00
_cell.angle_beta   90.00
_cell.angle_gamma   90.00
#
_symmetry.space_group_name_H-M   'P 1'
#
loop_
_entity.id
_entity.type
_entity.pdbx_description
1 polymer ?
#
loop_
_entity_poly.entity_id
_entity_poly.type
_entity_poly.pdbx_seq_one_letter_code
_entity_poly.pdbx_strand_id
1 'polypeptide(L)'
;MKNLPSKALSVAVSLALAAALPVVSEAQSAATKHQQAVLVTGASSGIGRKITERLAADGYFVYATARKDDDLKALGAIKNVQAVRLDVTKPQDIDAAVQTIKSGGRGLYGLVNNAGIGSDASVAEMKLEEFDLMMAVNMYGPYRMTQAFEPLIVEAKGRITNIGSISGILASPGLSAYAMSKHAIEAFTDSLAQELAPLGATANVVEPGNYNTDIVKNEIERGVAPPGTSADLSMDKPPDEVADAVEKALFEPNPKRRYLVVPIQRQAEKTIRKQIEQLVQLNEGQPYTYDHDALIKMLDEALSTARPRTK
;
A
#
# COMPACT_ATOMS: atom_id res chain seq x y z
N MET A 1 -66.32 35.72 -55.77
CA MET A 1 -66.08 35.92 -54.36
C MET A 1 -64.72 35.24 -54.08
N LYS A 2 -63.71 36.01 -53.78
CA LYS A 2 -62.32 35.66 -53.96
C LYS A 2 -61.73 35.30 -52.63
N ASN A 3 -61.14 34.06 -52.52
CA ASN A 3 -60.41 33.64 -51.38
C ASN A 3 -58.95 34.10 -51.53
N LEU A 4 -58.41 34.74 -50.52
CA LEU A 4 -56.99 35.03 -50.35
C LEU A 4 -56.35 34.03 -49.34
N PRO A 5 -55.16 33.52 -49.59
CA PRO A 5 -54.50 32.63 -48.66
C PRO A 5 -53.65 33.40 -47.66
N SER A 6 -53.75 33.01 -46.38
CA SER A 6 -52.88 33.48 -45.30
C SER A 6 -51.50 32.80 -45.34
N LYS A 7 -50.46 33.62 -45.37
CA LYS A 7 -49.06 33.14 -45.23
C LYS A 7 -48.76 32.98 -43.73
N ALA A 8 -48.50 31.75 -43.30
CA ALA A 8 -47.93 31.48 -42.00
C ALA A 8 -46.38 31.65 -42.03
N LEU A 9 -45.92 32.54 -41.20
CA LEU A 9 -44.46 32.79 -41.00
C LEU A 9 -43.98 31.89 -39.91
N SER A 10 -43.20 30.82 -40.27
CA SER A 10 -42.54 29.93 -39.32
C SER A 10 -41.24 30.56 -38.87
N VAL A 11 -41.16 30.96 -37.62
CA VAL A 11 -39.90 31.36 -36.96
C VAL A 11 -39.28 30.12 -36.33
N ALA A 12 -38.19 29.65 -36.92
CA ALA A 12 -37.37 28.58 -36.35
C ALA A 12 -36.49 29.19 -35.26
N VAL A 13 -36.79 28.87 -34.01
CA VAL A 13 -35.91 29.18 -32.87
C VAL A 13 -34.91 28.01 -32.71
N SER A 14 -33.68 28.23 -33.16
CA SER A 14 -32.60 27.30 -32.91
C SER A 14 -32.10 27.44 -31.46
N LEU A 15 -32.48 26.49 -30.58
CA LEU A 15 -31.90 26.38 -29.26
C LEU A 15 -30.50 25.72 -29.38
N ALA A 16 -29.46 26.53 -29.28
CA ALA A 16 -28.09 26.02 -29.06
C ALA A 16 -27.92 25.59 -27.60
N LEU A 17 -28.02 24.27 -27.34
CA LEU A 17 -27.72 23.69 -26.05
C LEU A 17 -26.18 23.60 -25.93
N ALA A 18 -25.57 24.64 -25.36
CA ALA A 18 -24.16 24.57 -24.96
C ALA A 18 -24.03 23.63 -23.75
N ALA A 19 -23.53 22.41 -23.98
CA ALA A 19 -23.16 21.49 -22.92
C ALA A 19 -21.96 22.08 -22.17
N ALA A 20 -22.23 22.73 -21.04
CA ALA A 20 -21.20 23.13 -20.09
C ALA A 20 -20.67 21.85 -19.40
N LEU A 21 -19.52 21.36 -19.85
CA LEU A 21 -18.76 20.38 -19.11
C LEU A 21 -18.36 21.03 -17.77
N PRO A 22 -18.57 20.38 -16.62
CA PRO A 22 -18.11 20.93 -15.36
C PRO A 22 -16.57 20.97 -15.37
N VAL A 23 -16.02 22.16 -15.48
CA VAL A 23 -14.61 22.40 -15.13
C VAL A 23 -14.54 22.19 -13.62
N VAL A 24 -14.12 20.98 -13.21
CA VAL A 24 -13.77 20.75 -11.81
C VAL A 24 -12.54 21.61 -11.53
N SER A 25 -12.73 22.69 -10.80
CA SER A 25 -11.67 23.66 -10.56
C SER A 25 -10.54 22.98 -9.73
N GLU A 26 -9.29 23.32 -10.02
CA GLU A 26 -8.12 22.87 -9.23
C GLU A 26 -8.29 23.18 -7.73
N ALA A 27 -9.01 24.23 -7.38
CA ALA A 27 -9.36 24.58 -6.00
C ALA A 27 -10.27 23.53 -5.33
N GLN A 28 -11.18 22.91 -6.07
CA GLN A 28 -12.05 21.85 -5.56
C GLN A 28 -11.30 20.52 -5.38
N SER A 29 -10.32 20.25 -6.25
CA SER A 29 -9.38 19.13 -6.11
C SER A 29 -8.44 19.33 -4.91
N ALA A 30 -7.97 20.54 -4.66
CA ALA A 30 -7.14 20.87 -3.50
C ALA A 30 -7.92 20.78 -2.18
N ALA A 31 -9.19 21.24 -2.16
CA ALA A 31 -10.06 21.14 -0.97
C ALA A 31 -10.38 19.69 -0.59
N THR A 32 -10.53 18.80 -1.57
CA THR A 32 -10.73 17.35 -1.32
C THR A 32 -9.47 16.67 -0.79
N LYS A 33 -8.28 17.04 -1.24
CA LYS A 33 -7.00 16.53 -0.70
C LYS A 33 -6.83 16.86 0.79
N HIS A 34 -7.13 18.07 1.23
CA HIS A 34 -7.05 18.49 2.62
C HIS A 34 -8.03 17.77 3.57
N GLN A 35 -9.04 17.08 3.05
CA GLN A 35 -10.02 16.34 3.85
C GLN A 35 -9.65 14.86 4.03
N GLN A 36 -8.81 14.29 3.14
CA GLN A 36 -8.45 12.87 3.24
C GLN A 36 -7.37 12.63 4.28
N ALA A 37 -7.73 11.83 5.29
CA ALA A 37 -6.81 11.42 6.34
C ALA A 37 -6.25 10.02 6.10
N VAL A 38 -4.97 9.82 6.39
CA VAL A 38 -4.26 8.55 6.26
C VAL A 38 -3.60 8.19 7.58
N LEU A 39 -3.75 6.94 8.00
CA LEU A 39 -3.02 6.38 9.14
C LEU A 39 -1.81 5.59 8.63
N VAL A 40 -0.62 5.93 9.14
CA VAL A 40 0.64 5.24 8.80
C VAL A 40 1.21 4.57 10.05
N THR A 41 1.34 3.24 10.04
CA THR A 41 1.96 2.52 11.16
C THR A 41 3.48 2.47 11.04
N GLY A 42 4.19 2.58 12.18
CA GLY A 42 5.66 2.55 12.20
C GLY A 42 6.30 3.74 11.47
N ALA A 43 5.79 4.94 11.72
CA ALA A 43 6.19 6.17 11.03
C ALA A 43 7.46 6.84 11.60
N SER A 44 8.11 6.26 12.61
CA SER A 44 9.26 6.89 13.29
C SER A 44 10.49 7.00 12.39
N SER A 45 10.70 6.05 11.48
CA SER A 45 11.89 5.98 10.63
C SER A 45 11.62 5.28 9.29
N GLY A 46 12.63 5.20 8.44
CA GLY A 46 12.65 4.43 7.19
C GLY A 46 11.47 4.74 6.25
N ILE A 47 10.87 3.71 5.70
CA ILE A 47 9.76 3.80 4.73
C ILE A 47 8.57 4.56 5.33
N GLY A 48 8.15 4.23 6.58
CA GLY A 48 7.00 4.86 7.21
C GLY A 48 7.17 6.36 7.44
N ARG A 49 8.39 6.79 7.77
CA ARG A 49 8.74 8.21 7.91
C ARG A 49 8.65 8.92 6.56
N LYS A 50 9.19 8.34 5.50
CA LYS A 50 9.14 8.92 4.15
C LYS A 50 7.71 9.01 3.60
N ILE A 51 6.89 7.98 3.81
CA ILE A 51 5.46 8.02 3.47
C ILE A 51 4.77 9.17 4.20
N THR A 52 5.01 9.30 5.51
CA THR A 52 4.42 10.37 6.33
C THR A 52 4.81 11.75 5.81
N GLU A 53 6.10 11.99 5.57
CA GLU A 53 6.62 13.26 5.05
C GLU A 53 6.05 13.59 3.68
N ARG A 54 6.02 12.60 2.77
CA ARG A 54 5.49 12.77 1.42
C ARG A 54 4.01 13.15 1.44
N LEU A 55 3.17 12.35 2.09
CA LEU A 55 1.72 12.61 2.14
C LEU A 55 1.40 13.94 2.81
N ALA A 56 2.10 14.29 3.89
CA ALA A 56 1.92 15.55 4.58
C ALA A 56 2.33 16.77 3.73
N ALA A 57 3.41 16.65 2.94
CA ALA A 57 3.86 17.68 2.01
C ALA A 57 2.87 17.89 0.86
N ASP A 58 2.22 16.82 0.38
CA ASP A 58 1.20 16.87 -0.68
C ASP A 58 -0.19 17.31 -0.18
N GLY A 59 -0.28 17.66 1.12
CA GLY A 59 -1.47 18.29 1.72
C GLY A 59 -2.48 17.31 2.34
N TYR A 60 -2.17 16.02 2.40
CA TYR A 60 -2.98 15.05 3.15
C TYR A 60 -2.78 15.20 4.65
N PHE A 61 -3.82 14.86 5.42
CA PHE A 61 -3.68 14.79 6.88
C PHE A 61 -3.20 13.39 7.27
N VAL A 62 -2.11 13.30 8.04
CA VAL A 62 -1.49 12.02 8.39
C VAL A 62 -1.54 11.78 9.90
N TYR A 63 -2.19 10.69 10.29
CA TYR A 63 -2.03 10.10 11.61
C TYR A 63 -0.77 9.21 11.57
N ALA A 64 0.33 9.69 12.12
CA ALA A 64 1.62 9.00 12.08
C ALA A 64 1.90 8.32 13.43
N THR A 65 2.12 6.99 13.39
CA THR A 65 2.26 6.25 14.65
C THR A 65 3.69 5.90 15.00
N ALA A 66 3.99 5.98 16.28
CA ALA A 66 5.25 5.57 16.88
C ALA A 66 5.05 5.09 18.32
N ARG A 67 6.08 4.45 18.88
CA ARG A 67 6.06 3.91 20.25
C ARG A 67 6.77 4.79 21.28
N LYS A 68 7.85 5.48 20.87
CA LYS A 68 8.71 6.29 21.74
C LYS A 68 8.25 7.75 21.74
N ASP A 69 8.40 8.43 22.89
CA ASP A 69 8.00 9.84 23.06
C ASP A 69 8.77 10.79 22.15
N ASP A 70 10.06 10.58 21.98
CA ASP A 70 10.89 11.42 21.10
C ASP A 70 10.44 11.31 19.64
N ASP A 71 10.09 10.11 19.17
CA ASP A 71 9.57 9.89 17.83
C ASP A 71 8.22 10.59 17.64
N LEU A 72 7.33 10.49 18.64
CA LEU A 72 6.02 11.16 18.61
C LEU A 72 6.18 12.68 18.56
N LYS A 73 7.12 13.24 19.35
CA LYS A 73 7.44 14.67 19.30
C LYS A 73 7.98 15.09 17.93
N ALA A 74 8.89 14.30 17.35
CA ALA A 74 9.47 14.57 16.03
C ALA A 74 8.43 14.47 14.90
N LEU A 75 7.48 13.51 14.98
CA LEU A 75 6.37 13.39 14.03
C LEU A 75 5.36 14.52 14.16
N GLY A 76 5.00 14.91 15.39
CA GLY A 76 4.05 15.99 15.67
C GLY A 76 4.55 17.39 15.28
N ALA A 77 5.85 17.55 15.03
CA ALA A 77 6.43 18.78 14.50
C ALA A 77 6.24 18.96 12.98
N ILE A 78 5.82 17.93 12.27
CA ILE A 78 5.58 17.98 10.82
C ILE A 78 4.18 18.59 10.59
N LYS A 79 4.11 19.57 9.70
CA LYS A 79 2.83 20.16 9.28
C LYS A 79 1.90 19.08 8.71
N ASN A 80 0.60 19.15 9.00
CA ASN A 80 -0.43 18.19 8.59
C ASN A 80 -0.27 16.79 9.20
N VAL A 81 0.56 16.62 10.22
CA VAL A 81 0.75 15.34 10.92
C VAL A 81 0.24 15.43 12.36
N GLN A 82 -0.53 14.44 12.76
CA GLN A 82 -0.86 14.17 14.15
C GLN A 82 -0.16 12.88 14.57
N ALA A 83 0.76 12.98 15.52
CA ALA A 83 1.42 11.82 16.09
C ALA A 83 0.45 11.04 16.99
N VAL A 84 0.45 9.72 16.87
CA VAL A 84 -0.40 8.81 17.64
C VAL A 84 0.48 7.70 18.22
N ARG A 85 0.41 7.51 19.56
CA ARG A 85 1.09 6.38 20.20
C ARG A 85 0.41 5.07 19.79
N LEU A 86 1.16 4.15 19.22
CA LEU A 86 0.62 2.85 18.82
C LEU A 86 1.73 1.80 18.65
N ASP A 87 1.54 0.68 19.33
CA ASP A 87 2.23 -0.57 19.10
C ASP A 87 1.22 -1.56 18.48
N VAL A 88 1.47 -2.01 17.26
CA VAL A 88 0.55 -2.91 16.51
C VAL A 88 0.36 -4.29 17.17
N THR A 89 1.19 -4.60 18.18
CA THR A 89 1.06 -5.84 18.95
C THR A 89 0.12 -5.69 20.17
N LYS A 90 -0.28 -4.45 20.50
CA LYS A 90 -1.08 -4.14 21.69
C LYS A 90 -2.50 -3.72 21.31
N PRO A 91 -3.52 -4.56 21.58
CA PRO A 91 -4.91 -4.22 21.29
C PRO A 91 -5.36 -2.89 21.90
N GLN A 92 -4.92 -2.59 23.13
CA GLN A 92 -5.28 -1.36 23.84
C GLN A 92 -4.78 -0.08 23.12
N ASP A 93 -3.57 -0.14 22.52
CA ASP A 93 -3.03 0.97 21.75
C ASP A 93 -3.84 1.18 20.45
N ILE A 94 -4.25 0.05 19.81
CA ILE A 94 -5.08 0.07 18.60
C ILE A 94 -6.45 0.69 18.91
N ASP A 95 -7.11 0.26 19.99
CA ASP A 95 -8.40 0.81 20.42
C ASP A 95 -8.31 2.31 20.73
N ALA A 96 -7.26 2.74 21.41
CA ALA A 96 -7.01 4.15 21.71
C ALA A 96 -6.80 4.97 20.42
N ALA A 97 -6.10 4.42 19.44
CA ALA A 97 -5.90 5.06 18.14
C ALA A 97 -7.22 5.18 17.37
N VAL A 98 -8.09 4.15 17.39
CA VAL A 98 -9.43 4.21 16.79
C VAL A 98 -10.23 5.36 17.40
N GLN A 99 -10.23 5.48 18.74
CA GLN A 99 -10.94 6.57 19.43
C GLN A 99 -10.36 7.96 19.07
N THR A 100 -9.04 8.07 18.99
CA THR A 100 -8.36 9.31 18.59
C THR A 100 -8.78 9.76 17.19
N ILE A 101 -8.81 8.84 16.22
CA ILE A 101 -9.17 9.16 14.84
C ILE A 101 -10.66 9.48 14.72
N LYS A 102 -11.55 8.74 15.40
CA LYS A 102 -12.99 9.04 15.45
C LYS A 102 -13.27 10.40 16.02
N SER A 103 -12.62 10.73 17.16
CA SER A 103 -12.78 12.04 17.83
C SER A 103 -12.23 13.20 17.02
N GLY A 104 -11.26 12.95 16.13
CA GLY A 104 -10.72 13.93 15.19
C GLY A 104 -11.70 14.40 14.12
N GLY A 105 -12.78 13.63 13.86
CA GLY A 105 -13.91 14.00 12.98
C GLY A 105 -13.55 14.10 11.49
N ARG A 106 -12.36 13.63 11.07
CA ARG A 106 -11.88 13.71 9.67
C ARG A 106 -12.24 12.47 8.84
N GLY A 107 -12.73 11.40 9.48
CA GLY A 107 -12.80 10.07 8.87
C GLY A 107 -11.41 9.47 8.66
N LEU A 108 -11.33 8.35 7.95
CA LEU A 108 -10.07 7.70 7.59
C LEU A 108 -10.17 7.13 6.18
N TYR A 109 -9.51 7.79 5.23
CA TYR A 109 -9.50 7.35 3.83
C TYR A 109 -8.44 6.28 3.57
N GLY A 110 -7.28 6.38 4.22
CA GLY A 110 -6.16 5.47 3.98
C GLY A 110 -5.62 4.82 5.25
N LEU A 111 -5.32 3.52 5.18
CA LEU A 111 -4.55 2.81 6.18
C LEU A 111 -3.28 2.26 5.51
N VAL A 112 -2.11 2.64 6.01
CA VAL A 112 -0.81 2.09 5.57
C VAL A 112 -0.26 1.20 6.68
N ASN A 113 -0.34 -0.10 6.47
CA ASN A 113 0.28 -1.11 7.32
C ASN A 113 1.76 -1.21 6.96
N ASN A 114 2.59 -0.35 7.57
CA ASN A 114 4.03 -0.27 7.31
C ASN A 114 4.87 -0.84 8.46
N ALA A 115 4.39 -0.80 9.70
CA ALA A 115 5.16 -1.33 10.83
C ALA A 115 5.67 -2.75 10.56
N GLY A 116 6.96 -2.95 10.72
CA GLY A 116 7.60 -4.23 10.43
C GLY A 116 8.99 -4.31 11.05
N ILE A 117 9.43 -5.53 11.28
CA ILE A 117 10.79 -5.86 11.76
C ILE A 117 11.40 -6.94 10.86
N GLY A 118 12.72 -6.99 10.83
CA GLY A 118 13.49 -8.05 10.18
C GLY A 118 14.24 -8.89 11.19
N SER A 119 14.72 -10.04 10.76
CA SER A 119 15.72 -10.86 11.44
C SER A 119 16.36 -11.77 10.41
N ASP A 120 17.66 -11.90 10.47
CA ASP A 120 18.46 -12.76 9.61
C ASP A 120 19.06 -13.90 10.45
N ALA A 121 18.35 -15.02 10.45
CA ALA A 121 18.79 -16.24 11.11
C ALA A 121 18.31 -17.48 10.35
N SER A 122 19.13 -18.53 10.32
CA SER A 122 18.71 -19.83 9.80
C SER A 122 17.58 -20.42 10.66
N VAL A 123 16.79 -21.34 10.11
CA VAL A 123 15.71 -22.01 10.86
C VAL A 123 16.24 -22.68 12.13
N ALA A 124 17.46 -23.22 12.09
CA ALA A 124 18.07 -23.89 13.24
C ALA A 124 18.53 -22.92 14.36
N GLU A 125 18.83 -21.67 14.01
CA GLU A 125 19.36 -20.65 14.92
C GLU A 125 18.28 -19.67 15.40
N MET A 126 17.17 -19.57 14.66
CA MET A 126 16.06 -18.66 14.98
C MET A 126 15.47 -19.00 16.35
N LYS A 127 15.52 -18.05 17.29
CA LYS A 127 14.84 -18.18 18.57
C LYS A 127 13.33 -18.04 18.36
N LEU A 128 12.55 -18.90 19.02
CA LEU A 128 11.10 -18.92 18.84
C LEU A 128 10.46 -17.58 19.28
N GLU A 129 11.00 -16.95 20.33
CA GLU A 129 10.51 -15.65 20.81
C GLU A 129 10.70 -14.54 19.76
N GLU A 130 11.79 -14.57 18.99
CA GLU A 130 12.03 -13.62 17.91
C GLU A 130 11.11 -13.92 16.69
N PHE A 131 10.92 -15.21 16.39
CA PHE A 131 9.96 -15.63 15.38
C PHE A 131 8.54 -15.16 15.74
N ASP A 132 8.11 -15.38 16.98
CA ASP A 132 6.78 -14.99 17.47
C ASP A 132 6.60 -13.46 17.43
N LEU A 133 7.64 -12.71 17.83
CA LEU A 133 7.63 -11.26 17.74
C LEU A 133 7.51 -10.79 16.28
N MET A 134 8.24 -11.40 15.36
CA MET A 134 8.16 -11.08 13.94
C MET A 134 6.76 -11.34 13.39
N MET A 135 6.16 -12.48 13.69
CA MET A 135 4.78 -12.79 13.28
C MET A 135 3.78 -11.83 13.93
N ALA A 136 3.97 -11.50 15.21
CA ALA A 136 3.10 -10.56 15.92
C ALA A 136 3.10 -9.15 15.30
N VAL A 137 4.26 -8.68 14.84
CA VAL A 137 4.40 -7.36 14.21
C VAL A 137 4.02 -7.40 12.74
N ASN A 138 4.64 -8.30 11.95
CA ASN A 138 4.58 -8.26 10.49
C ASN A 138 3.29 -8.86 9.90
N MET A 139 2.66 -9.79 10.60
CA MET A 139 1.46 -10.51 10.13
C MET A 139 0.23 -10.17 10.96
N TYR A 140 0.26 -10.44 12.29
CA TYR A 140 -0.89 -10.13 13.15
C TYR A 140 -1.12 -8.62 13.28
N GLY A 141 -0.05 -7.79 13.24
CA GLY A 141 -0.17 -6.33 13.27
C GLY A 141 -1.07 -5.79 12.15
N PRO A 142 -0.74 -6.00 10.88
CA PRO A 142 -1.60 -5.61 9.75
C PRO A 142 -3.03 -6.16 9.83
N TYR A 143 -3.20 -7.41 10.26
CA TYR A 143 -4.51 -8.01 10.42
C TYR A 143 -5.35 -7.27 11.49
N ARG A 144 -4.79 -7.05 12.70
CA ARG A 144 -5.47 -6.33 13.79
C ARG A 144 -5.79 -4.88 13.42
N MET A 145 -4.82 -4.20 12.78
CA MET A 145 -5.02 -2.84 12.31
C MET A 145 -6.15 -2.76 11.28
N THR A 146 -6.15 -3.67 10.32
CA THR A 146 -7.21 -3.75 9.32
C THR A 146 -8.56 -3.99 9.98
N GLN A 147 -8.69 -5.00 10.83
CA GLN A 147 -9.94 -5.32 11.53
C GLN A 147 -10.49 -4.12 12.32
N ALA A 148 -9.61 -3.38 13.01
CA ALA A 148 -10.02 -2.25 13.84
C ALA A 148 -10.43 -1.01 13.01
N PHE A 149 -9.79 -0.77 11.87
CA PHE A 149 -9.98 0.44 11.07
C PHE A 149 -10.83 0.24 9.81
N GLU A 150 -11.12 -1.01 9.40
CA GLU A 150 -11.94 -1.34 8.24
C GLU A 150 -13.28 -0.57 8.21
N PRO A 151 -14.04 -0.45 9.32
CA PRO A 151 -15.30 0.29 9.28
C PRO A 151 -15.14 1.75 8.83
N LEU A 152 -14.06 2.43 9.25
CA LEU A 152 -13.77 3.81 8.85
C LEU A 152 -13.31 3.89 7.38
N ILE A 153 -12.53 2.90 6.94
CA ILE A 153 -12.07 2.80 5.55
C ILE A 153 -13.26 2.54 4.61
N VAL A 154 -14.17 1.65 4.96
CA VAL A 154 -15.36 1.34 4.18
C VAL A 154 -16.30 2.55 4.11
N GLU A 155 -16.54 3.25 5.23
CA GLU A 155 -17.33 4.48 5.28
C GLU A 155 -16.78 5.55 4.32
N ALA A 156 -15.45 5.69 4.26
CA ALA A 156 -14.78 6.63 3.38
C ALA A 156 -14.63 6.16 1.93
N LYS A 157 -15.05 4.91 1.60
CA LYS A 157 -14.70 4.21 0.34
C LYS A 157 -13.22 4.31 0.05
N GLY A 158 -12.44 4.08 1.09
CA GLY A 158 -11.02 4.32 1.16
C GLY A 158 -10.17 3.11 0.75
N ARG A 159 -8.92 3.12 1.18
CA ARG A 159 -7.92 2.14 0.74
C ARG A 159 -7.00 1.67 1.86
N ILE A 160 -6.65 0.40 1.81
CA ILE A 160 -5.65 -0.21 2.68
C ILE A 160 -4.42 -0.54 1.85
N THR A 161 -3.26 -0.01 2.22
CA THR A 161 -1.97 -0.31 1.59
C THR A 161 -1.09 -1.06 2.58
N ASN A 162 -0.74 -2.29 2.23
CA ASN A 162 0.18 -3.10 3.01
C ASN A 162 1.61 -2.93 2.46
N ILE A 163 2.59 -2.77 3.33
CA ILE A 163 4.00 -2.79 2.94
C ILE A 163 4.49 -4.23 3.01
N GLY A 164 4.54 -4.86 1.85
CA GLY A 164 5.13 -6.16 1.61
C GLY A 164 6.65 -6.10 1.56
N SER A 165 7.23 -6.83 0.63
CA SER A 165 8.65 -6.86 0.28
C SER A 165 8.83 -7.73 -0.96
N ILE A 166 9.93 -7.59 -1.69
CA ILE A 166 10.37 -8.64 -2.62
C ILE A 166 10.53 -10.00 -1.92
N SER A 167 10.70 -10.03 -0.60
CA SER A 167 10.70 -11.27 0.20
C SER A 167 9.30 -11.87 0.39
N GLY A 168 8.23 -11.22 -0.07
CA GLY A 168 6.91 -11.84 -0.25
C GLY A 168 6.82 -12.76 -1.47
N ILE A 169 7.86 -12.75 -2.32
CA ILE A 169 8.00 -13.59 -3.51
C ILE A 169 9.28 -14.40 -3.44
N LEU A 170 10.38 -13.77 -3.01
CA LEU A 170 11.68 -14.41 -2.84
C LEU A 170 11.78 -15.04 -1.45
N ALA A 171 12.48 -16.18 -1.36
CA ALA A 171 12.88 -16.79 -0.10
C ALA A 171 14.38 -17.10 -0.17
N SER A 172 15.15 -16.47 0.68
CA SER A 172 16.60 -16.65 0.74
C SER A 172 17.00 -17.35 2.04
N PRO A 173 18.12 -18.10 2.05
CA PRO A 173 18.68 -18.63 3.31
C PRO A 173 18.85 -17.50 4.34
N GLY A 174 18.58 -17.80 5.61
CA GLY A 174 18.62 -16.82 6.69
C GLY A 174 17.35 -15.96 6.85
N LEU A 175 16.50 -15.87 5.84
CA LEU A 175 15.31 -15.01 5.84
C LEU A 175 13.98 -15.78 5.94
N SER A 176 14.00 -17.05 6.39
CA SER A 176 12.79 -17.90 6.36
C SER A 176 11.61 -17.28 7.12
N ALA A 177 11.79 -16.84 8.36
CA ALA A 177 10.75 -16.24 9.17
C ALA A 177 10.25 -14.91 8.56
N TYR A 178 11.16 -14.06 8.09
CA TYR A 178 10.80 -12.81 7.43
C TYR A 178 10.02 -13.06 6.12
N ALA A 179 10.52 -13.99 5.28
CA ALA A 179 9.85 -14.35 4.03
C ALA A 179 8.45 -14.94 4.29
N MET A 180 8.29 -15.82 5.30
CA MET A 180 6.97 -16.32 5.72
C MET A 180 6.02 -15.17 6.06
N SER A 181 6.48 -14.19 6.86
CA SER A 181 5.65 -13.05 7.24
C SER A 181 5.23 -12.20 6.03
N LYS A 182 6.14 -12.00 5.06
CA LYS A 182 5.86 -11.20 3.86
C LYS A 182 5.02 -11.94 2.83
N HIS A 183 5.18 -13.26 2.66
CA HIS A 183 4.26 -14.08 1.86
C HIS A 183 2.83 -14.08 2.45
N ALA A 184 2.71 -14.09 3.78
CA ALA A 184 1.41 -13.96 4.43
C ALA A 184 0.71 -12.63 4.10
N ILE A 185 1.46 -11.52 3.98
CA ILE A 185 0.92 -10.21 3.57
C ILE A 185 0.41 -10.23 2.12
N GLU A 186 1.07 -10.95 1.20
CA GLU A 186 0.59 -11.11 -0.17
C GLU A 186 -0.79 -11.79 -0.19
N ALA A 187 -0.90 -12.97 0.45
CA ALA A 187 -2.15 -13.70 0.53
C ALA A 187 -3.25 -12.91 1.25
N PHE A 188 -2.90 -12.24 2.36
CA PHE A 188 -3.82 -11.38 3.10
C PHE A 188 -4.36 -10.24 2.23
N THR A 189 -3.49 -9.57 1.47
CA THR A 189 -3.89 -8.47 0.59
C THR A 189 -4.83 -8.94 -0.52
N ASP A 190 -4.57 -10.11 -1.11
CA ASP A 190 -5.40 -10.66 -2.18
C ASP A 190 -6.82 -11.00 -1.69
N SER A 191 -6.94 -11.62 -0.51
CA SER A 191 -8.24 -11.92 0.09
C SER A 191 -8.97 -10.64 0.48
N LEU A 192 -8.30 -9.77 1.23
CA LEU A 192 -8.87 -8.51 1.73
C LEU A 192 -9.42 -7.63 0.60
N ALA A 193 -8.71 -7.58 -0.52
CA ALA A 193 -9.15 -6.76 -1.62
C ALA A 193 -10.43 -7.28 -2.30
N GLN A 194 -10.65 -8.59 -2.29
CA GLN A 194 -11.89 -9.19 -2.78
C GLN A 194 -13.04 -8.95 -1.79
N GLU A 195 -12.76 -8.98 -0.49
CA GLU A 195 -13.73 -8.69 0.57
C GLU A 195 -14.17 -7.22 0.54
N LEU A 196 -13.23 -6.29 0.32
CA LEU A 196 -13.51 -4.85 0.30
C LEU A 196 -14.17 -4.35 -0.99
N ALA A 197 -13.96 -5.02 -2.13
CA ALA A 197 -14.47 -4.58 -3.42
C ALA A 197 -16.00 -4.35 -3.45
N PRO A 198 -16.87 -5.25 -2.95
CA PRO A 198 -18.31 -5.02 -2.91
C PRO A 198 -18.72 -3.90 -1.96
N LEU A 199 -17.86 -3.50 -1.04
CA LEU A 199 -18.06 -2.40 -0.09
C LEU A 199 -17.58 -1.04 -0.64
N GLY A 200 -17.02 -1.03 -1.85
CA GLY A 200 -16.50 0.17 -2.50
C GLY A 200 -15.13 0.64 -1.98
N ALA A 201 -14.48 -0.18 -1.15
CA ALA A 201 -13.11 0.03 -0.69
C ALA A 201 -12.15 -0.94 -1.40
N THR A 202 -10.84 -0.76 -1.23
CA THR A 202 -9.87 -1.67 -1.84
C THR A 202 -8.60 -1.84 -1.00
N ALA A 203 -7.86 -2.91 -1.28
CA ALA A 203 -6.54 -3.15 -0.71
C ALA A 203 -5.51 -3.39 -1.81
N ASN A 204 -4.27 -3.01 -1.52
CA ASN A 204 -3.11 -3.20 -2.39
C ASN A 204 -1.86 -3.46 -1.55
N VAL A 205 -0.81 -3.96 -2.21
CA VAL A 205 0.50 -4.17 -1.60
C VAL A 205 1.57 -3.41 -2.37
N VAL A 206 2.49 -2.78 -1.64
CA VAL A 206 3.73 -2.23 -2.15
C VAL A 206 4.86 -3.16 -1.71
N GLU A 207 5.66 -3.62 -2.66
CA GLU A 207 6.71 -4.63 -2.50
C GLU A 207 8.09 -3.98 -2.68
N PRO A 208 8.66 -3.37 -1.61
CA PRO A 208 9.98 -2.76 -1.68
C PRO A 208 11.10 -3.78 -1.88
N GLY A 209 12.12 -3.37 -2.63
CA GLY A 209 13.43 -4.00 -2.61
C GLY A 209 14.29 -3.51 -1.44
N ASN A 210 15.61 -3.62 -1.61
CA ASN A 210 16.56 -3.19 -0.59
C ASN A 210 16.76 -1.66 -0.69
N TYR A 211 16.23 -0.96 0.28
CA TYR A 211 16.40 0.48 0.47
C TYR A 211 17.10 0.77 1.79
N ASN A 212 17.72 1.93 1.88
CA ASN A 212 18.28 2.44 3.13
C ASN A 212 17.14 2.70 4.12
N THR A 213 17.06 1.86 5.14
CA THR A 213 16.08 1.95 6.24
C THR A 213 16.72 1.49 7.55
N ASP A 214 16.11 1.83 8.68
CA ASP A 214 16.61 1.41 10.00
C ASP A 214 16.33 -0.07 10.34
N ILE A 215 15.88 -0.89 9.39
CA ILE A 215 15.53 -2.30 9.68
C ILE A 215 16.74 -3.07 10.20
N VAL A 216 17.89 -2.94 9.55
CA VAL A 216 19.14 -3.60 9.95
C VAL A 216 19.67 -3.02 11.25
N LYS A 217 19.61 -1.71 11.44
CA LYS A 217 19.97 -1.07 12.71
C LYS A 217 19.11 -1.60 13.86
N ASN A 218 17.82 -1.71 13.66
CA ASN A 218 16.90 -2.28 14.65
C ASN A 218 17.17 -3.76 14.94
N GLU A 219 17.63 -4.56 13.96
CA GLU A 219 18.08 -5.94 14.17
C GLU A 219 19.31 -6.00 15.06
N ILE A 220 20.29 -5.12 14.84
CA ILE A 220 21.50 -5.00 15.67
C ILE A 220 21.12 -4.61 17.11
N GLU A 221 20.26 -3.59 17.28
CA GLU A 221 19.80 -3.14 18.59
C GLU A 221 19.04 -4.23 19.36
N ARG A 222 18.32 -5.12 18.67
CA ARG A 222 17.67 -6.29 19.28
C ARG A 222 18.61 -7.47 19.51
N GLY A 223 19.86 -7.43 19.02
CA GLY A 223 20.83 -8.50 19.12
C GLY A 223 20.49 -9.75 18.30
N VAL A 224 19.76 -9.58 17.19
CA VAL A 224 19.32 -10.65 16.29
C VAL A 224 19.99 -10.59 14.91
N ALA A 225 20.78 -9.57 14.66
CA ALA A 225 21.60 -9.48 13.45
C ALA A 225 22.77 -10.48 13.50
N PRO A 226 23.17 -11.09 12.35
CA PRO A 226 24.34 -11.91 12.27
C PRO A 226 25.61 -11.17 12.74
N PRO A 227 26.61 -11.89 13.31
CA PRO A 227 27.89 -11.28 13.68
C PRO A 227 28.55 -10.57 12.48
N GLY A 228 28.97 -9.32 12.69
CA GLY A 228 29.61 -8.51 11.64
C GLY A 228 28.66 -7.80 10.69
N THR A 229 27.35 -7.87 10.93
CA THR A 229 26.37 -7.06 10.17
C THR A 229 26.64 -5.57 10.36
N SER A 230 26.76 -4.84 9.26
CA SER A 230 26.97 -3.38 9.27
C SER A 230 25.63 -2.63 9.19
N ALA A 231 25.47 -1.63 10.05
CA ALA A 231 24.36 -0.68 9.94
C ALA A 231 24.63 0.44 8.93
N ASP A 232 25.80 0.48 8.30
CA ASP A 232 26.14 1.46 7.27
C ASP A 232 25.48 1.05 5.95
N LEU A 233 24.34 1.68 5.66
CA LEU A 233 23.58 1.54 4.43
C LEU A 233 23.71 2.80 3.55
N SER A 234 24.78 3.58 3.72
CA SER A 234 24.99 4.84 2.99
C SER A 234 25.06 4.67 1.46
N MET A 235 25.37 3.46 1.00
CA MET A 235 25.37 3.10 -0.43
C MET A 235 23.99 2.70 -0.95
N ASP A 236 23.02 2.47 -0.08
CA ASP A 236 21.66 2.11 -0.47
C ASP A 236 20.82 3.36 -0.74
N LYS A 237 19.92 3.25 -1.71
CA LYS A 237 19.03 4.34 -2.11
C LYS A 237 18.00 4.64 -1.01
N PRO A 238 17.71 5.92 -0.71
CA PRO A 238 16.60 6.30 0.17
C PRO A 238 15.25 5.81 -0.38
N PRO A 239 14.26 5.51 0.50
CA PRO A 239 13.00 4.89 0.09
C PRO A 239 11.94 5.87 -0.46
N ASP A 240 12.35 6.96 -1.11
CA ASP A 240 11.43 7.97 -1.66
C ASP A 240 10.49 7.37 -2.72
N GLU A 241 10.99 6.49 -3.59
CA GLU A 241 10.18 5.79 -4.61
C GLU A 241 9.10 4.90 -3.99
N VAL A 242 9.35 4.38 -2.78
CA VAL A 242 8.33 3.61 -2.04
C VAL A 242 7.22 4.53 -1.56
N ALA A 243 7.55 5.73 -1.07
CA ALA A 243 6.56 6.71 -0.67
C ALA A 243 5.71 7.17 -1.87
N ASP A 244 6.33 7.39 -3.03
CA ASP A 244 5.62 7.71 -4.29
C ASP A 244 4.66 6.59 -4.72
N ALA A 245 5.06 5.34 -4.57
CA ALA A 245 4.22 4.20 -4.89
C ALA A 245 3.03 4.07 -3.93
N VAL A 246 3.24 4.34 -2.64
CA VAL A 246 2.15 4.36 -1.63
C VAL A 246 1.16 5.48 -1.92
N GLU A 247 1.62 6.68 -2.29
CA GLU A 247 0.72 7.77 -2.70
C GLU A 247 -0.14 7.36 -3.91
N LYS A 248 0.46 6.76 -4.94
CA LYS A 248 -0.28 6.22 -6.09
C LYS A 248 -1.27 5.14 -5.66
N ALA A 249 -0.84 4.18 -4.84
CA ALA A 249 -1.68 3.11 -4.34
C ALA A 249 -2.92 3.64 -3.58
N LEU A 250 -2.75 4.74 -2.84
CA LEU A 250 -3.84 5.37 -2.10
C LEU A 250 -4.74 6.27 -2.97
N PHE A 251 -4.19 6.97 -3.98
CA PHE A 251 -4.93 8.10 -4.55
C PHE A 251 -5.09 8.08 -6.08
N GLU A 252 -4.38 7.24 -6.83
CA GLU A 252 -4.65 7.17 -8.27
C GLU A 252 -6.03 6.55 -8.56
N PRO A 253 -6.72 6.97 -9.63
CA PRO A 253 -8.10 6.52 -9.91
C PRO A 253 -8.24 5.00 -10.02
N ASN A 254 -7.26 4.33 -10.63
CA ASN A 254 -7.24 2.89 -10.85
C ASN A 254 -5.97 2.28 -10.25
N PRO A 255 -5.92 2.07 -8.94
CA PRO A 255 -4.73 1.55 -8.29
C PRO A 255 -4.45 0.10 -8.69
N LYS A 256 -3.17 -0.23 -8.84
CA LYS A 256 -2.76 -1.61 -9.03
C LYS A 256 -2.95 -2.41 -7.75
N ARG A 257 -3.10 -3.72 -7.89
CA ARG A 257 -3.07 -4.63 -6.75
C ARG A 257 -1.66 -4.69 -6.14
N ARG A 258 -0.61 -4.70 -6.99
CA ARG A 258 0.79 -4.83 -6.60
C ARG A 258 1.66 -3.74 -7.21
N TYR A 259 2.55 -3.21 -6.39
CA TYR A 259 3.55 -2.22 -6.77
C TYR A 259 4.93 -2.74 -6.40
N LEU A 260 5.60 -3.41 -7.35
CA LEU A 260 7.00 -3.78 -7.19
C LEU A 260 7.87 -2.51 -7.29
N VAL A 261 8.57 -2.16 -6.22
CA VAL A 261 9.40 -0.95 -6.13
C VAL A 261 10.79 -1.34 -5.68
N VAL A 262 11.74 -1.28 -6.60
CA VAL A 262 13.11 -1.74 -6.34
C VAL A 262 14.14 -0.71 -6.83
N PRO A 263 15.22 -0.49 -6.09
CA PRO A 263 16.22 0.54 -6.43
C PRO A 263 17.06 0.19 -7.66
N ILE A 264 17.15 -1.09 -8.03
CA ILE A 264 17.97 -1.57 -9.15
C ILE A 264 17.24 -2.66 -9.98
N GLN A 265 17.47 -2.65 -11.28
CA GLN A 265 16.84 -3.58 -12.24
C GLN A 265 17.04 -5.06 -11.88
N ARG A 266 18.22 -5.44 -11.36
CA ARG A 266 18.52 -6.83 -10.97
C ARG A 266 17.54 -7.40 -9.95
N GLN A 267 17.04 -6.56 -9.02
CA GLN A 267 16.05 -7.01 -8.03
C GLN A 267 14.69 -7.27 -8.68
N ALA A 268 14.27 -6.40 -9.62
CA ALA A 268 13.04 -6.63 -10.39
C ALA A 268 13.14 -7.93 -11.20
N GLU A 269 14.23 -8.10 -11.93
CA GLU A 269 14.46 -9.31 -12.73
C GLU A 269 14.42 -10.58 -11.89
N LYS A 270 15.15 -10.61 -10.75
CA LYS A 270 15.16 -11.75 -9.82
C LYS A 270 13.75 -12.09 -9.32
N THR A 271 12.97 -11.07 -8.97
CA THR A 271 11.61 -11.24 -8.44
C THR A 271 10.66 -11.81 -9.50
N ILE A 272 10.66 -11.24 -10.70
CA ILE A 272 9.82 -11.73 -11.82
C ILE A 272 10.24 -13.15 -12.25
N ARG A 273 11.54 -13.42 -12.39
CA ARG A 273 12.02 -14.78 -12.72
C ARG A 273 11.57 -15.81 -11.70
N LYS A 274 11.55 -15.46 -10.41
CA LYS A 274 11.08 -16.37 -9.36
C LYS A 274 9.60 -16.74 -9.53
N GLN A 275 8.75 -15.81 -9.90
CA GLN A 275 7.33 -16.10 -10.20
C GLN A 275 7.20 -17.05 -11.41
N ILE A 276 8.00 -16.82 -12.45
CA ILE A 276 8.01 -17.69 -13.64
C ILE A 276 8.49 -19.10 -13.28
N GLU A 277 9.57 -19.22 -12.48
CA GLU A 277 10.06 -20.52 -12.00
C GLU A 277 8.98 -21.27 -11.18
N GLN A 278 8.26 -20.57 -10.31
CA GLN A 278 7.18 -21.17 -9.54
C GLN A 278 6.03 -21.63 -10.43
N LEU A 279 5.67 -20.85 -11.44
CA LEU A 279 4.66 -21.23 -12.43
C LEU A 279 5.06 -22.53 -13.15
N VAL A 280 6.31 -22.65 -13.60
CA VAL A 280 6.82 -23.85 -14.24
C VAL A 280 6.75 -25.06 -13.30
N GLN A 281 7.23 -24.90 -12.06
CA GLN A 281 7.18 -25.95 -11.05
C GLN A 281 5.73 -26.41 -10.73
N LEU A 282 4.78 -25.48 -10.67
CA LEU A 282 3.37 -25.80 -10.46
C LEU A 282 2.75 -26.54 -11.64
N ASN A 283 3.23 -26.27 -12.86
CA ASN A 283 2.74 -26.91 -14.07
C ASN A 283 3.27 -28.32 -14.28
N GLU A 284 4.44 -28.66 -13.68
CA GLU A 284 5.06 -29.98 -13.81
C GLU A 284 4.39 -31.04 -12.95
N GLY A 285 4.28 -32.27 -13.48
CA GLY A 285 3.90 -33.47 -12.73
C GLY A 285 2.47 -33.52 -12.19
N GLN A 286 1.60 -32.60 -12.57
CA GLN A 286 0.18 -32.60 -12.22
C GLN A 286 -0.69 -33.10 -13.40
N PRO A 287 -1.93 -33.61 -13.18
CA PRO A 287 -2.75 -34.23 -14.20
C PRO A 287 -3.19 -33.31 -15.35
N TYR A 288 -3.16 -32.00 -15.17
CA TYR A 288 -3.67 -31.00 -16.12
C TYR A 288 -2.54 -30.03 -16.53
N THR A 289 -1.41 -30.59 -16.99
CA THR A 289 -0.29 -29.79 -17.50
C THR A 289 -0.66 -29.02 -18.76
N TYR A 290 -0.16 -27.82 -18.87
CA TYR A 290 -0.29 -26.93 -20.00
C TYR A 290 1.01 -26.96 -20.83
N ASP A 291 0.92 -27.03 -22.16
CA ASP A 291 2.08 -26.89 -23.01
C ASP A 291 2.53 -25.43 -23.13
N HIS A 292 3.64 -25.21 -23.80
CA HIS A 292 4.24 -23.90 -24.00
C HIS A 292 3.23 -22.88 -24.57
N ASP A 293 2.49 -23.26 -25.60
CA ASP A 293 1.59 -22.33 -26.30
C ASP A 293 0.39 -21.94 -25.44
N ALA A 294 -0.13 -22.89 -24.65
CA ALA A 294 -1.19 -22.65 -23.71
C ALA A 294 -0.73 -21.69 -22.56
N LEU A 295 0.49 -21.87 -22.05
CA LEU A 295 1.05 -20.97 -21.04
C LEU A 295 1.28 -19.56 -21.59
N ILE A 296 1.81 -19.44 -22.83
CA ILE A 296 1.98 -18.14 -23.49
C ILE A 296 0.62 -17.46 -23.70
N LYS A 297 -0.40 -18.20 -24.12
CA LYS A 297 -1.76 -17.66 -24.27
C LYS A 297 -2.31 -17.11 -22.95
N MET A 298 -2.16 -17.83 -21.82
CA MET A 298 -2.57 -17.35 -20.50
C MET A 298 -1.82 -16.07 -20.10
N LEU A 299 -0.53 -15.99 -20.38
CA LEU A 299 0.26 -14.80 -20.14
C LEU A 299 -0.22 -13.60 -20.99
N ASP A 300 -0.49 -13.80 -22.27
CA ASP A 300 -1.00 -12.76 -23.16
C ASP A 300 -2.38 -12.25 -22.71
N GLU A 301 -3.26 -13.15 -22.29
CA GLU A 301 -4.56 -12.79 -21.70
C GLU A 301 -4.39 -11.93 -20.45
N ALA A 302 -3.51 -12.32 -19.52
CA ALA A 302 -3.19 -11.56 -18.32
C ALA A 302 -2.61 -10.18 -18.66
N LEU A 303 -1.69 -10.10 -19.63
CA LEU A 303 -1.10 -8.84 -20.09
C LEU A 303 -2.15 -7.92 -20.73
N SER A 304 -3.12 -8.48 -21.46
CA SER A 304 -4.19 -7.70 -22.10
C SER A 304 -5.15 -7.05 -21.09
N THR A 305 -5.41 -7.73 -19.98
CA THR A 305 -6.25 -7.22 -18.88
C THR A 305 -5.53 -6.21 -18.00
N ALA A 306 -4.21 -6.35 -17.87
CA ALA A 306 -3.37 -5.46 -17.05
C ALA A 306 -3.09 -4.09 -17.71
N ARG A 307 -3.20 -4.00 -19.05
CA ARG A 307 -2.99 -2.74 -19.79
C ARG A 307 -4.27 -1.93 -19.75
N PRO A 308 -4.23 -0.65 -19.31
CA PRO A 308 -5.37 0.24 -19.54
C PRO A 308 -5.65 0.25 -21.05
N ARG A 309 -6.88 -0.03 -21.44
CA ARG A 309 -7.30 0.20 -22.83
C ARG A 309 -7.18 1.69 -23.08
N THR A 310 -6.07 2.13 -23.67
CA THR A 310 -5.98 3.46 -24.27
C THR A 310 -7.01 3.50 -25.39
N LYS A 311 -8.09 4.24 -25.17
CA LYS A 311 -9.00 4.65 -26.22
C LYS A 311 -8.39 5.82 -26.96
#